data_e814185c201156bf594b89ce11f5ab46
#
_entry.id   e814185c201156bf594b89ce11f5ab46
#
_cell.length_a   1.000
_cell.length_b   1.000
_cell.length_c   1.000
_cell.angle_alpha   90.00
_cell.angle_beta   90.00
_cell.angle_gamma   90.00
#
_symmetry.space_group_name_H-M   'P 1'
#
loop_
_entity.id
_entity.type
_entity.pdbx_description
1 polymer ?
#
loop_
_entity_poly.entity_id
_entity_poly.type
_entity_poly.pdbx_seq_one_letter_code
_entity_poly.pdbx_strand_id
1 'polypeptide(L)'
;MDIERKAVTKIEDVISSCDYLESQISTNDKGVSWDGFIYVYKKRGDVHEKKDLYKSVRVQIKGQKKNVVKSESIKYPVQIADLRNYLTEGGTVFFVVYINNERNEYQIYFKSLLPVDIKPILKKYGKQKSRMLVFSPFPSDADEVSELFVNIAANMKKQMPFAGDEEIITLEELEKEAKPINLTFSYATISNHVNTTTSVFFDYDQYIYVKNSKGTEIPVGNRKIYHRDSIISIPIYVKGQKFYDRFTLRNTKDEIIYKIGKGVFFRTKCCDKLSAKFEFEFSGNLKERLKDVEFVCAFLSQGSLTIGEEVIIDSLDDIADENIDKNSLFRHLHWLQDVKQMLNLISFKEEFEYDKVSSEDVKWLCILVDCFVRNKNVNLVSDGTGLTNIQIAGHNLKFLVKHISSEGNNTIITLNKFKGKIERKGKDGKLYQVSLYSLLTKADFLTCSNIDCDALLKQTKQVPISNVFAWELNRLLLDIVSAWDEASERNDLLEDALKLAEWIRNEVDFIPKEISTLNFYQIVKRRRELNDAENAELLQLLDDPDLTPDCCMAAHLLLGEHHSARRCFCKLTPEQQEAYKRMPIFRFWKGKN
;
A
#
# COMPACT_ATOMS: atom_id res chain seq x y z
N MET A 1 -18.22 2.99 -59.79
CA MET A 1 -17.19 3.65 -58.94
C MET A 1 -16.65 2.58 -57.98
N ASP A 2 -15.37 2.34 -58.03
CA ASP A 2 -14.71 1.29 -57.25
C ASP A 2 -14.90 1.56 -55.76
N ILE A 3 -15.28 0.51 -55.01
CA ILE A 3 -15.55 0.60 -53.57
C ILE A 3 -14.25 0.98 -52.79
N GLU A 4 -13.10 0.52 -53.27
CA GLU A 4 -11.80 0.86 -52.70
C GLU A 4 -11.50 2.35 -52.84
N ARG A 5 -11.74 2.95 -54.00
CA ARG A 5 -11.56 4.38 -54.24
C ARG A 5 -12.46 5.22 -53.32
N LYS A 6 -13.72 4.77 -53.11
CA LYS A 6 -14.60 5.44 -52.14
C LYS A 6 -14.08 5.35 -50.73
N ALA A 7 -13.52 4.21 -50.32
CA ALA A 7 -12.95 4.03 -49.00
C ALA A 7 -11.74 4.97 -48.77
N VAL A 8 -10.85 5.07 -49.78
CA VAL A 8 -9.71 6.00 -49.71
C VAL A 8 -10.19 7.44 -49.55
N THR A 9 -11.13 7.88 -50.41
CA THR A 9 -11.68 9.25 -50.33
C THR A 9 -12.27 9.55 -48.96
N LYS A 10 -12.95 8.58 -48.30
CA LYS A 10 -13.52 8.79 -46.97
C LYS A 10 -12.44 8.95 -45.88
N ILE A 11 -11.31 8.27 -46.00
CA ILE A 11 -10.16 8.49 -45.10
C ILE A 11 -9.51 9.85 -45.38
N GLU A 12 -9.30 10.21 -46.65
CA GLU A 12 -8.74 11.51 -47.04
C GLU A 12 -9.61 12.67 -46.57
N ASP A 13 -10.95 12.56 -46.69
CA ASP A 13 -11.92 13.54 -46.21
C ASP A 13 -11.72 13.82 -44.67
N VAL A 14 -11.59 12.76 -43.86
CA VAL A 14 -11.38 12.89 -42.41
C VAL A 14 -10.00 13.48 -42.09
N ILE A 15 -8.93 12.99 -42.75
CA ILE A 15 -7.57 13.47 -42.50
C ILE A 15 -7.39 14.93 -42.94
N SER A 16 -8.04 15.36 -44.03
CA SER A 16 -7.95 16.74 -44.50
C SER A 16 -8.55 17.78 -43.56
N SER A 17 -9.38 17.36 -42.61
CA SER A 17 -9.92 18.23 -41.56
C SER A 17 -8.99 18.38 -40.34
N CYS A 18 -7.83 17.70 -40.33
CA CYS A 18 -6.94 17.62 -39.18
C CYS A 18 -5.70 18.50 -39.37
N ASP A 19 -5.52 19.49 -38.51
CA ASP A 19 -4.40 20.49 -38.62
C ASP A 19 -2.99 19.91 -38.33
N TYR A 20 -2.87 18.67 -37.92
CA TYR A 20 -1.58 18.00 -37.63
C TYR A 20 -1.25 16.90 -38.64
N LEU A 21 -2.15 16.66 -39.62
CA LEU A 21 -2.06 15.49 -40.48
C LEU A 21 -2.16 15.89 -41.96
N GLU A 22 -1.48 15.11 -42.80
CA GLU A 22 -1.59 15.19 -44.24
C GLU A 22 -1.60 13.77 -44.84
N SER A 23 -2.49 13.48 -45.77
CA SER A 23 -2.56 12.18 -46.43
C SER A 23 -1.86 12.17 -47.78
N GLN A 24 -1.12 11.06 -48.06
CA GLN A 24 -0.60 10.74 -49.38
C GLN A 24 -0.94 9.31 -49.68
N ILE A 25 -2.12 9.08 -50.25
CA ILE A 25 -2.67 7.76 -50.51
C ILE A 25 -2.87 7.58 -52.01
N SER A 26 -2.36 6.47 -52.56
CA SER A 26 -2.48 6.13 -53.98
C SER A 26 -3.69 5.27 -54.25
N THR A 27 -4.51 5.65 -55.24
CA THR A 27 -5.66 4.89 -55.69
C THR A 27 -5.37 3.92 -56.82
N ASN A 28 -4.30 4.20 -57.61
CA ASN A 28 -4.00 3.47 -58.88
C ASN A 28 -2.65 2.73 -58.88
N ASP A 29 -1.72 3.11 -58.01
CA ASP A 29 -0.39 2.51 -57.91
C ASP A 29 -0.22 1.93 -56.49
N LYS A 30 -0.65 0.69 -56.30
CA LYS A 30 -0.64 0.03 -54.99
C LYS A 30 0.73 -0.56 -54.74
N GLY A 31 1.40 -0.05 -53.72
CA GLY A 31 2.54 -0.74 -53.14
C GLY A 31 2.17 -2.12 -52.57
N VAL A 32 3.15 -3.00 -52.46
CA VAL A 32 2.94 -4.31 -51.82
C VAL A 32 2.60 -4.08 -50.34
N SER A 33 1.39 -4.44 -49.94
CA SER A 33 0.84 -4.40 -48.57
C SER A 33 0.47 -3.01 -48.00
N TRP A 34 0.66 -1.89 -48.73
CA TRP A 34 0.23 -0.53 -48.28
C TRP A 34 -0.43 0.24 -49.42
N ASP A 35 -1.36 1.12 -49.03
CA ASP A 35 -2.02 2.03 -49.97
C ASP A 35 -1.44 3.46 -49.93
N GLY A 36 -0.63 3.79 -48.89
CA GLY A 36 0.03 5.12 -48.76
C GLY A 36 0.49 5.45 -47.36
N PHE A 37 0.55 6.74 -47.10
CA PHE A 37 1.05 7.32 -45.84
C PHE A 37 0.10 8.39 -45.33
N ILE A 38 0.09 8.54 -43.99
CA ILE A 38 -0.38 9.73 -43.30
C ILE A 38 0.82 10.34 -42.59
N TYR A 39 1.14 11.58 -42.96
CA TYR A 39 2.20 12.36 -42.33
C TYR A 39 1.67 13.00 -41.07
N VAL A 40 2.42 12.88 -39.99
CA VAL A 40 2.13 13.46 -38.69
C VAL A 40 3.12 14.56 -38.42
N TYR A 41 2.67 15.75 -38.11
CA TYR A 41 3.49 16.92 -37.88
C TYR A 41 3.55 17.31 -36.40
N LYS A 42 4.60 18.05 -36.00
CA LYS A 42 4.84 18.51 -34.62
C LYS A 42 4.04 19.77 -34.27
N LYS A 43 3.57 20.49 -35.28
CA LYS A 43 2.88 21.77 -35.12
C LYS A 43 1.56 21.76 -35.87
N ARG A 44 0.61 22.48 -35.29
CA ARG A 44 -0.66 22.80 -35.91
C ARG A 44 -0.49 23.77 -37.09
N GLY A 45 -1.17 23.56 -38.20
CA GLY A 45 -1.21 24.49 -39.32
C GLY A 45 -1.81 23.92 -40.59
N ASP A 46 -2.27 24.82 -41.49
CA ASP A 46 -2.81 24.46 -42.80
C ASP A 46 -1.68 24.17 -43.82
N VAL A 47 -0.46 24.63 -43.58
CA VAL A 47 0.73 24.41 -44.41
C VAL A 47 1.88 23.93 -43.52
N HIS A 48 2.38 22.75 -43.84
CA HIS A 48 3.46 22.14 -43.06
C HIS A 48 4.82 22.25 -43.75
N GLU A 49 5.87 22.58 -42.98
CA GLU A 49 7.25 22.57 -43.46
C GLU A 49 7.88 21.18 -43.25
N LYS A 50 8.79 20.76 -44.13
CA LYS A 50 9.50 19.48 -44.04
C LYS A 50 10.20 19.25 -42.70
N LYS A 51 10.70 20.30 -42.04
CA LYS A 51 11.36 20.24 -40.73
C LYS A 51 10.40 19.89 -39.57
N ASP A 52 9.11 20.14 -39.76
CA ASP A 52 8.08 19.88 -38.74
C ASP A 52 7.50 18.46 -38.83
N LEU A 53 7.93 17.68 -39.85
CA LEU A 53 7.52 16.28 -39.96
C LEU A 53 7.97 15.49 -38.70
N TYR A 54 6.99 14.91 -38.02
CA TYR A 54 7.24 14.05 -36.87
C TYR A 54 7.48 12.60 -37.27
N LYS A 55 6.56 12.03 -38.09
CA LYS A 55 6.62 10.65 -38.58
C LYS A 55 5.69 10.47 -39.78
N SER A 56 6.09 9.66 -40.76
CA SER A 56 5.16 9.07 -41.75
C SER A 56 4.64 7.73 -41.26
N VAL A 57 3.32 7.63 -41.17
CA VAL A 57 2.61 6.43 -40.73
C VAL A 57 2.07 5.73 -41.97
N ARG A 58 2.50 4.47 -42.20
CA ARG A 58 1.98 3.66 -43.31
C ARG A 58 0.54 3.26 -43.08
N VAL A 59 -0.27 3.25 -44.10
CA VAL A 59 -1.70 2.88 -44.02
C VAL A 59 -2.10 1.85 -45.04
N GLN A 60 -3.00 0.95 -44.65
CA GLN A 60 -3.70 0.00 -45.51
C GLN A 60 -5.20 0.26 -45.40
N ILE A 61 -5.93 0.34 -46.52
CA ILE A 61 -7.35 0.66 -46.56
C ILE A 61 -8.10 -0.43 -47.31
N LYS A 62 -9.15 -0.98 -46.69
CA LYS A 62 -10.05 -1.96 -47.30
C LYS A 62 -11.49 -1.46 -47.28
N GLY A 63 -12.05 -1.24 -48.48
CA GLY A 63 -13.47 -0.93 -48.64
C GLY A 63 -14.34 -2.18 -48.70
N GLN A 64 -15.48 -2.17 -48.06
CA GLN A 64 -16.49 -3.21 -48.16
C GLN A 64 -17.89 -2.63 -48.40
N LYS A 65 -18.62 -3.17 -49.38
CA LYS A 65 -20.04 -2.86 -49.54
C LYS A 65 -20.84 -3.63 -48.46
N LYS A 66 -21.42 -2.91 -47.52
CA LYS A 66 -22.16 -3.50 -46.40
C LYS A 66 -23.17 -2.50 -45.85
N ASN A 67 -24.29 -3.00 -45.31
CA ASN A 67 -25.17 -2.13 -44.52
C ASN A 67 -24.41 -1.59 -43.33
N VAL A 68 -24.45 -0.28 -43.17
CA VAL A 68 -23.76 0.41 -42.06
C VAL A 68 -24.61 0.23 -40.81
N VAL A 69 -24.09 -0.55 -39.87
CA VAL A 69 -24.61 -0.66 -38.52
C VAL A 69 -23.49 -0.19 -37.62
N LYS A 70 -23.74 0.86 -36.81
CA LYS A 70 -22.79 1.29 -35.82
C LYS A 70 -22.57 0.16 -34.82
N SER A 71 -21.35 -0.36 -34.76
CA SER A 71 -20.92 -1.42 -33.86
C SER A 71 -19.70 -0.96 -33.09
N GLU A 72 -19.60 -1.37 -31.83
CA GLU A 72 -18.45 -1.08 -30.98
C GLU A 72 -17.15 -1.72 -31.51
N SER A 73 -17.22 -2.74 -32.31
CA SER A 73 -16.07 -3.37 -32.98
C SER A 73 -16.51 -4.26 -34.14
N ILE A 74 -15.57 -4.54 -35.04
CA ILE A 74 -15.74 -5.53 -36.12
C ILE A 74 -14.58 -6.51 -36.13
N LYS A 75 -14.81 -7.71 -36.69
CA LYS A 75 -13.74 -8.67 -36.98
C LYS A 75 -13.45 -8.67 -38.48
N TYR A 76 -12.17 -8.54 -38.83
CA TYR A 76 -11.72 -8.52 -40.22
C TYR A 76 -10.48 -9.40 -40.40
N PRO A 77 -10.37 -10.19 -41.51
CA PRO A 77 -9.22 -11.05 -41.78
C PRO A 77 -8.05 -10.22 -42.33
N VAL A 78 -6.88 -10.34 -41.68
CA VAL A 78 -5.62 -9.77 -42.15
C VAL A 78 -4.70 -10.90 -42.58
N GLN A 79 -4.05 -10.75 -43.75
CA GLN A 79 -3.13 -11.76 -44.28
C GLN A 79 -1.87 -11.84 -43.43
N ILE A 80 -1.39 -13.05 -43.18
CA ILE A 80 -0.14 -13.25 -42.39
C ILE A 80 1.08 -12.69 -43.16
N ALA A 81 1.07 -12.77 -44.47
CA ALA A 81 2.13 -12.19 -45.31
C ALA A 81 2.21 -10.65 -45.12
N ASP A 82 1.04 -9.99 -45.10
CA ASP A 82 1.00 -8.54 -44.85
C ASP A 82 1.51 -8.18 -43.44
N LEU A 83 1.15 -8.98 -42.40
CA LEU A 83 1.64 -8.78 -41.05
C LEU A 83 3.18 -8.86 -40.95
N ARG A 84 3.82 -9.74 -41.73
CA ARG A 84 5.29 -9.80 -41.80
C ARG A 84 5.87 -8.54 -42.42
N ASN A 85 5.29 -8.05 -43.52
CA ASN A 85 5.70 -6.82 -44.14
C ASN A 85 5.52 -5.61 -43.19
N TYR A 86 4.36 -5.56 -42.50
CA TYR A 86 4.12 -4.50 -41.51
C TYR A 86 5.15 -4.52 -40.39
N LEU A 87 5.52 -5.69 -39.86
CA LEU A 87 6.53 -5.85 -38.82
C LEU A 87 7.88 -5.27 -39.27
N THR A 88 8.35 -5.62 -40.46
CA THR A 88 9.65 -5.16 -41.00
C THR A 88 9.74 -3.64 -41.06
N GLU A 89 8.63 -2.95 -41.33
CA GLU A 89 8.56 -1.51 -41.45
C GLU A 89 8.13 -0.78 -40.15
N GLY A 90 8.09 -1.52 -39.02
CA GLY A 90 7.77 -0.98 -37.70
C GLY A 90 6.30 -0.74 -37.43
N GLY A 91 5.41 -1.30 -38.26
CA GLY A 91 3.97 -1.26 -38.07
C GLY A 91 3.19 -0.51 -39.14
N THR A 92 1.87 -0.53 -39.02
CA THR A 92 0.91 0.12 -39.92
C THR A 92 -0.38 0.48 -39.19
N VAL A 93 -1.17 1.38 -39.76
CA VAL A 93 -2.59 1.56 -39.38
C VAL A 93 -3.44 0.93 -40.48
N PHE A 94 -4.25 -0.04 -40.14
CA PHE A 94 -5.13 -0.76 -41.03
C PHE A 94 -6.57 -0.25 -40.90
N PHE A 95 -7.17 0.20 -42.00
CA PHE A 95 -8.54 0.69 -42.05
C PHE A 95 -9.46 -0.30 -42.76
N VAL A 96 -10.68 -0.43 -42.25
CA VAL A 96 -11.78 -1.10 -42.88
C VAL A 96 -12.97 -0.14 -42.96
N VAL A 97 -13.38 0.19 -44.17
CA VAL A 97 -14.47 1.14 -44.41
C VAL A 97 -15.68 0.40 -44.93
N TYR A 98 -16.77 0.37 -44.15
CA TYR A 98 -18.06 -0.11 -44.60
C TYR A 98 -18.80 1.02 -45.30
N ILE A 99 -19.32 0.74 -46.48
CA ILE A 99 -19.99 1.72 -47.34
C ILE A 99 -21.34 1.14 -47.82
N ASN A 100 -22.41 1.88 -47.53
CA ASN A 100 -23.72 1.68 -48.09
C ASN A 100 -23.97 2.73 -49.18
N ASN A 101 -23.86 2.30 -50.45
CA ASN A 101 -24.04 3.19 -51.56
C ASN A 101 -25.49 3.68 -51.76
N GLU A 102 -26.49 2.94 -51.30
CA GLU A 102 -27.90 3.27 -51.47
C GLU A 102 -28.34 4.40 -50.55
N ARG A 103 -27.76 4.43 -49.34
CA ARG A 103 -28.04 5.44 -48.31
C ARG A 103 -26.98 6.52 -48.17
N ASN A 104 -25.91 6.42 -48.96
CA ASN A 104 -24.72 7.27 -48.86
C ASN A 104 -24.13 7.33 -47.43
N GLU A 105 -24.21 6.19 -46.71
CA GLU A 105 -23.70 6.05 -45.34
C GLU A 105 -22.36 5.32 -45.34
N TYR A 106 -21.47 5.66 -44.42
CA TYR A 106 -20.22 4.95 -44.22
C TYR A 106 -19.85 4.87 -42.74
N GLN A 107 -19.02 3.87 -42.38
CA GLN A 107 -18.41 3.75 -41.08
C GLN A 107 -16.99 3.26 -41.25
N ILE A 108 -16.06 3.98 -40.63
CA ILE A 108 -14.63 3.68 -40.63
C ILE A 108 -14.29 2.92 -39.35
N TYR A 109 -13.56 1.83 -39.51
CA TYR A 109 -12.95 1.07 -38.44
C TYR A 109 -11.44 1.01 -38.65
N PHE A 110 -10.66 0.95 -37.58
CA PHE A 110 -9.23 0.90 -37.68
C PHE A 110 -8.60 -0.03 -36.64
N LYS A 111 -7.36 -0.40 -36.90
CA LYS A 111 -6.48 -1.05 -35.95
C LYS A 111 -5.04 -0.60 -36.20
N SER A 112 -4.37 -0.12 -35.15
CA SER A 112 -2.91 0.02 -35.17
C SER A 112 -2.28 -1.36 -35.00
N LEU A 113 -1.29 -1.66 -35.82
CA LEU A 113 -0.56 -2.94 -35.81
C LEU A 113 0.92 -2.60 -35.69
N LEU A 114 1.41 -2.55 -34.44
CA LEU A 114 2.80 -2.28 -34.11
C LEU A 114 3.56 -3.58 -33.79
N PRO A 115 4.88 -3.59 -33.67
CA PRO A 115 5.65 -4.80 -33.41
C PRO A 115 5.14 -5.64 -32.23
N VAL A 116 4.70 -5.02 -31.14
CA VAL A 116 4.16 -5.71 -29.96
C VAL A 116 2.81 -6.42 -30.25
N ASP A 117 2.03 -5.92 -31.20
CA ASP A 117 0.78 -6.55 -31.62
C ASP A 117 1.03 -7.70 -32.60
N ILE A 118 1.99 -7.50 -33.52
CA ILE A 118 2.22 -8.40 -34.66
C ILE A 118 3.00 -9.66 -34.24
N LYS A 119 4.05 -9.51 -33.43
CA LYS A 119 4.94 -10.64 -33.07
C LYS A 119 4.22 -11.79 -32.38
N PRO A 120 3.33 -11.59 -31.38
CA PRO A 120 2.57 -12.68 -30.77
C PRO A 120 1.65 -13.37 -31.77
N ILE A 121 1.07 -12.61 -32.72
CA ILE A 121 0.22 -13.18 -33.78
C ILE A 121 1.06 -14.07 -34.68
N LEU A 122 2.22 -13.61 -35.12
CA LEU A 122 3.12 -14.41 -35.99
C LEU A 122 3.68 -15.63 -35.27
N LYS A 123 4.06 -15.50 -33.98
CA LYS A 123 4.53 -16.61 -33.15
C LYS A 123 3.49 -17.72 -33.04
N LYS A 124 2.22 -17.37 -32.83
CA LYS A 124 1.14 -18.33 -32.60
C LYS A 124 0.46 -18.82 -33.90
N TYR A 125 0.32 -17.93 -34.89
CA TYR A 125 -0.51 -18.18 -36.09
C TYR A 125 0.26 -18.01 -37.40
N GLY A 126 1.57 -17.88 -37.39
CA GLY A 126 2.39 -17.59 -38.57
C GLY A 126 2.36 -18.61 -39.70
N LYS A 127 1.79 -19.82 -39.48
CA LYS A 127 1.58 -20.86 -40.51
C LYS A 127 0.22 -20.74 -41.21
N GLN A 128 -0.70 -19.90 -40.71
CA GLN A 128 -2.00 -19.67 -41.31
C GLN A 128 -1.91 -18.73 -42.52
N LYS A 129 -2.94 -18.70 -43.38
CA LYS A 129 -3.03 -17.75 -44.49
C LYS A 129 -3.42 -16.36 -44.01
N SER A 130 -4.34 -16.28 -43.05
CA SER A 130 -4.87 -15.04 -42.49
C SER A 130 -5.31 -15.23 -41.04
N ARG A 131 -5.47 -14.13 -40.32
CA ARG A 131 -6.00 -14.10 -38.94
C ARG A 131 -7.11 -13.07 -38.83
N MET A 132 -8.21 -13.44 -38.16
CA MET A 132 -9.28 -12.50 -37.79
C MET A 132 -8.78 -11.60 -36.66
N LEU A 133 -8.76 -10.28 -36.89
CA LEU A 133 -8.40 -9.25 -35.90
C LEU A 133 -9.63 -8.41 -35.60
N VAL A 134 -9.65 -7.82 -34.39
CA VAL A 134 -10.71 -6.93 -33.96
C VAL A 134 -10.29 -5.49 -34.28
N PHE A 135 -11.19 -4.71 -34.86
CA PHE A 135 -11.02 -3.33 -35.26
C PHE A 135 -12.01 -2.47 -34.50
N SER A 136 -11.54 -1.34 -33.98
CA SER A 136 -12.35 -0.33 -33.26
C SER A 136 -12.90 0.72 -34.22
N PRO A 137 -14.01 1.41 -33.88
CA PRO A 137 -14.48 2.56 -34.65
C PRO A 137 -13.40 3.63 -34.70
N PHE A 138 -13.23 4.24 -35.86
CA PHE A 138 -12.33 5.38 -36.05
C PHE A 138 -13.05 6.66 -35.62
N PRO A 139 -12.38 7.58 -34.88
CA PRO A 139 -13.00 8.83 -34.49
C PRO A 139 -13.33 9.72 -35.68
N SER A 140 -14.31 10.58 -35.51
CA SER A 140 -14.72 11.54 -36.55
C SER A 140 -14.35 12.99 -36.23
N ASP A 141 -13.99 13.28 -34.98
CA ASP A 141 -13.54 14.58 -34.55
C ASP A 141 -12.07 14.80 -34.95
N ALA A 142 -11.75 15.96 -35.50
CA ALA A 142 -10.43 16.26 -36.06
C ALA A 142 -9.30 16.28 -35.02
N ASP A 143 -9.59 16.78 -33.81
CA ASP A 143 -8.61 16.81 -32.72
C ASP A 143 -8.39 15.40 -32.15
N GLU A 144 -9.45 14.58 -32.04
CA GLU A 144 -9.33 13.16 -31.62
C GLU A 144 -8.53 12.34 -32.64
N VAL A 145 -8.76 12.55 -33.95
CA VAL A 145 -8.00 11.89 -35.03
C VAL A 145 -6.53 12.30 -34.98
N SER A 146 -6.26 13.59 -34.84
CA SER A 146 -4.90 14.14 -34.71
C SER A 146 -4.17 13.54 -33.52
N GLU A 147 -4.80 13.51 -32.36
CA GLU A 147 -4.21 12.95 -31.14
C GLU A 147 -3.95 11.45 -31.24
N LEU A 148 -4.88 10.69 -31.82
CA LEU A 148 -4.72 9.27 -32.09
C LEU A 148 -3.47 9.00 -32.95
N PHE A 149 -3.30 9.75 -34.04
CA PHE A 149 -2.15 9.60 -34.92
C PHE A 149 -0.83 10.04 -34.29
N VAL A 150 -0.82 11.11 -33.52
CA VAL A 150 0.36 11.55 -32.74
C VAL A 150 0.80 10.46 -31.76
N ASN A 151 -0.16 9.82 -31.08
CA ASN A 151 0.11 8.68 -30.21
C ASN A 151 0.66 7.47 -30.94
N ILE A 152 0.01 7.06 -32.03
CA ILE A 152 0.48 5.95 -32.86
C ILE A 152 1.90 6.22 -33.35
N ALA A 153 2.16 7.41 -33.88
CA ALA A 153 3.48 7.81 -34.38
C ALA A 153 4.58 7.77 -33.31
N ALA A 154 4.25 8.22 -32.08
CA ALA A 154 5.17 8.18 -30.94
C ALA A 154 5.51 6.73 -30.55
N ASN A 155 4.51 5.86 -30.47
CA ASN A 155 4.69 4.45 -30.15
C ASN A 155 5.39 3.68 -31.28
N MET A 156 5.14 3.99 -32.56
CA MET A 156 5.89 3.45 -33.69
C MET A 156 7.38 3.75 -33.58
N LYS A 157 7.76 4.99 -33.21
CA LYS A 157 9.18 5.36 -33.00
C LYS A 157 9.80 4.53 -31.89
N LYS A 158 9.11 4.37 -30.76
CA LYS A 158 9.60 3.58 -29.62
C LYS A 158 9.72 2.10 -29.93
N GLN A 159 8.82 1.56 -30.75
CA GLN A 159 8.78 0.13 -31.06
C GLN A 159 9.59 -0.25 -32.30
N MET A 160 10.06 0.69 -33.11
CA MET A 160 10.86 0.42 -34.29
C MET A 160 12.10 -0.47 -34.03
N PRO A 161 12.86 -0.28 -32.93
CA PRO A 161 13.98 -1.18 -32.60
C PRO A 161 13.56 -2.64 -32.40
N PHE A 162 12.30 -2.89 -32.04
CA PHE A 162 11.74 -4.22 -31.80
C PHE A 162 11.10 -4.85 -33.05
N ALA A 163 11.27 -4.25 -34.22
CA ALA A 163 10.80 -4.82 -35.50
C ALA A 163 11.67 -6.00 -35.99
N GLY A 164 12.91 -6.13 -35.51
CA GLY A 164 13.84 -7.22 -35.82
C GLY A 164 13.53 -8.55 -35.11
N ASP A 165 14.54 -9.41 -35.01
CA ASP A 165 14.38 -10.77 -34.46
C ASP A 165 14.29 -10.83 -32.93
N GLU A 166 14.42 -9.72 -32.21
CA GLU A 166 14.32 -9.69 -30.76
C GLU A 166 12.95 -10.19 -30.27
N GLU A 167 12.96 -11.13 -29.32
CA GLU A 167 11.71 -11.61 -28.71
C GLU A 167 11.10 -10.53 -27.82
N ILE A 168 9.79 -10.36 -27.92
CA ILE A 168 9.00 -9.51 -27.02
C ILE A 168 8.33 -10.42 -26.00
N ILE A 169 8.59 -10.16 -24.71
CA ILE A 169 7.86 -10.81 -23.62
C ILE A 169 6.48 -10.15 -23.53
N THR A 170 5.44 -10.97 -23.59
CA THR A 170 4.07 -10.46 -23.49
C THR A 170 3.67 -10.15 -22.04
N LEU A 171 2.68 -9.27 -21.88
CA LEU A 171 2.13 -8.94 -20.55
C LEU A 171 1.59 -10.21 -19.85
N GLU A 172 0.97 -11.13 -20.59
CA GLU A 172 0.48 -12.40 -20.05
C GLU A 172 1.60 -13.33 -19.56
N GLU A 173 2.78 -13.29 -20.18
CA GLU A 173 3.96 -14.03 -19.74
C GLU A 173 4.56 -13.40 -18.47
N LEU A 174 4.59 -12.06 -18.38
CA LEU A 174 5.05 -11.32 -17.19
C LEU A 174 4.14 -11.54 -15.97
N GLU A 175 2.83 -11.54 -16.15
CA GLU A 175 1.85 -11.78 -15.08
C GLU A 175 2.02 -13.16 -14.42
N LYS A 176 2.52 -14.16 -15.16
CA LYS A 176 2.80 -15.50 -14.63
C LYS A 176 4.04 -15.57 -13.73
N GLU A 177 4.97 -14.65 -13.85
CA GLU A 177 6.21 -14.65 -13.05
C GLU A 177 6.03 -14.17 -11.61
N ALA A 178 4.85 -13.67 -11.22
CA ALA A 178 4.47 -13.24 -9.87
C ALA A 178 5.46 -12.27 -9.18
N LYS A 179 6.28 -11.54 -9.95
CA LYS A 179 7.19 -10.52 -9.44
C LYS A 179 6.57 -9.13 -9.55
N PRO A 180 6.84 -8.22 -8.60
CA PRO A 180 6.41 -6.83 -8.74
C PRO A 180 7.10 -6.19 -9.95
N ILE A 181 6.32 -5.76 -10.94
CA ILE A 181 6.80 -5.17 -12.19
C ILE A 181 6.26 -3.75 -12.29
N ASN A 182 7.16 -2.79 -12.55
CA ASN A 182 6.77 -1.43 -12.85
C ASN A 182 6.41 -1.30 -14.34
N LEU A 183 5.11 -1.20 -14.62
CA LEU A 183 4.59 -0.93 -15.95
C LEU A 183 4.58 0.57 -16.20
N THR A 184 5.00 0.97 -17.38
CA THR A 184 4.96 2.36 -17.85
C THR A 184 4.21 2.45 -19.17
N PHE A 185 3.61 3.60 -19.44
CA PHE A 185 3.09 3.94 -20.75
C PHE A 185 3.50 5.38 -21.11
N SER A 186 3.50 5.68 -22.41
CA SER A 186 3.74 7.03 -22.89
C SER A 186 2.56 7.44 -23.74
N TYR A 187 2.00 8.56 -23.40
CA TYR A 187 0.91 9.18 -24.15
C TYR A 187 1.35 10.53 -24.68
N ALA A 188 1.25 10.73 -25.99
CA ALA A 188 1.53 11.99 -26.63
C ALA A 188 0.22 12.73 -26.88
N THR A 189 0.09 13.94 -26.37
CA THR A 189 -1.09 14.79 -26.55
C THR A 189 -0.77 16.02 -27.39
N ILE A 190 -1.74 16.48 -28.14
CA ILE A 190 -1.69 17.77 -28.87
C ILE A 190 -2.14 18.93 -27.98
N SER A 191 -2.73 18.64 -26.83
CA SER A 191 -3.20 19.65 -25.86
C SER A 191 -2.04 20.24 -25.07
N ASN A 192 -1.99 21.57 -24.92
CA ASN A 192 -1.04 22.28 -24.08
C ASN A 192 -1.34 22.12 -22.58
N HIS A 193 -2.46 21.55 -22.21
CA HIS A 193 -2.85 21.34 -20.82
C HIS A 193 -2.52 19.92 -20.38
N VAL A 194 -1.47 19.76 -19.61
CA VAL A 194 -0.98 18.47 -19.06
C VAL A 194 -2.04 17.69 -18.26
N ASN A 195 -3.09 18.37 -17.81
CA ASN A 195 -4.15 17.81 -16.97
C ASN A 195 -5.44 17.43 -17.73
N THR A 196 -5.58 17.80 -19.00
CA THR A 196 -6.71 17.38 -19.83
C THR A 196 -6.41 16.02 -20.47
N THR A 197 -7.05 14.98 -19.98
CA THR A 197 -7.07 13.67 -20.61
C THR A 197 -8.20 13.68 -21.65
N THR A 198 -7.85 13.46 -22.91
CA THR A 198 -8.82 13.41 -24.00
C THR A 198 -9.59 12.09 -24.00
N SER A 199 -10.72 12.05 -24.73
CA SER A 199 -11.50 10.82 -24.96
C SER A 199 -10.63 9.71 -25.55
N VAL A 200 -9.70 10.04 -26.46
CA VAL A 200 -8.77 9.11 -27.12
C VAL A 200 -7.95 8.30 -26.12
N PHE A 201 -7.54 8.91 -25.01
CA PHE A 201 -6.79 8.21 -23.97
C PHE A 201 -7.58 7.07 -23.31
N PHE A 202 -8.87 7.26 -23.12
CA PHE A 202 -9.74 6.28 -22.46
C PHE A 202 -10.46 5.34 -23.45
N ASP A 203 -10.67 5.79 -24.70
CA ASP A 203 -11.44 5.03 -25.68
C ASP A 203 -10.64 3.95 -26.35
N TYR A 204 -9.31 4.13 -26.47
CA TYR A 204 -8.42 3.20 -27.15
C TYR A 204 -7.38 2.59 -26.22
N ASP A 205 -6.94 1.36 -26.56
CA ASP A 205 -5.89 0.68 -25.82
C ASP A 205 -4.58 1.45 -25.88
N GLN A 206 -3.90 1.61 -24.72
CA GLN A 206 -2.61 2.26 -24.61
C GLN A 206 -1.48 1.23 -24.58
N TYR A 207 -0.38 1.51 -25.29
CA TYR A 207 0.80 0.65 -25.30
C TYR A 207 1.55 0.71 -23.98
N ILE A 208 1.87 -0.46 -23.44
CA ILE A 208 2.50 -0.66 -22.14
C ILE A 208 3.93 -1.13 -22.32
N TYR A 209 4.83 -0.59 -21.51
CA TYR A 209 6.26 -0.86 -21.51
C TYR A 209 6.74 -1.26 -20.13
N VAL A 210 7.84 -2.05 -20.10
CA VAL A 210 8.62 -2.36 -18.90
C VAL A 210 9.99 -1.72 -19.04
N LYS A 211 10.49 -1.07 -17.99
CA LYS A 211 11.87 -0.57 -17.97
C LYS A 211 12.81 -1.67 -17.51
N ASN A 212 13.82 -1.97 -18.32
CA ASN A 212 14.90 -2.85 -17.90
C ASN A 212 15.87 -2.13 -16.95
N SER A 213 16.87 -2.86 -16.42
CA SER A 213 17.90 -2.31 -15.52
C SER A 213 18.74 -1.17 -16.13
N LYS A 214 18.78 -1.05 -17.46
CA LYS A 214 19.46 0.02 -18.21
C LYS A 214 18.54 1.21 -18.53
N GLY A 215 17.27 1.19 -18.09
CA GLY A 215 16.29 2.24 -18.35
C GLY A 215 15.62 2.18 -19.73
N THR A 216 15.91 1.15 -20.56
CA THR A 216 15.27 0.96 -21.86
C THR A 216 13.83 0.50 -21.68
N GLU A 217 12.90 1.12 -22.40
CA GLU A 217 11.48 0.77 -22.41
C GLU A 217 11.22 -0.35 -23.44
N ILE A 218 10.85 -1.52 -22.96
CA ILE A 218 10.52 -2.69 -23.78
C ILE A 218 9.00 -2.81 -23.87
N PRO A 219 8.39 -2.85 -25.08
CA PRO A 219 6.96 -2.99 -25.24
C PRO A 219 6.52 -4.41 -24.84
N VAL A 220 5.43 -4.51 -24.06
CA VAL A 220 4.93 -5.81 -23.56
C VAL A 220 3.48 -6.09 -23.95
N GLY A 221 2.76 -5.11 -24.47
CA GLY A 221 1.38 -5.24 -24.91
C GLY A 221 0.66 -3.91 -24.93
N ASN A 222 -0.67 -4.01 -24.96
CA ASN A 222 -1.56 -2.87 -24.80
C ASN A 222 -2.70 -3.19 -23.85
N ARG A 223 -3.28 -2.18 -23.24
CA ARG A 223 -4.43 -2.30 -22.31
C ARG A 223 -5.27 -1.02 -22.37
N LYS A 224 -6.55 -1.19 -22.15
CA LYS A 224 -7.48 -0.07 -21.95
C LYS A 224 -7.24 0.53 -20.57
N ILE A 225 -7.14 1.85 -20.50
CA ILE A 225 -7.00 2.62 -19.26
C ILE A 225 -8.38 3.14 -18.89
N TYR A 226 -8.82 2.86 -17.66
CA TYR A 226 -10.15 3.27 -17.19
C TYR A 226 -10.10 4.56 -16.37
N HIS A 227 -8.97 4.84 -15.74
CA HIS A 227 -8.75 6.08 -14.99
C HIS A 227 -7.25 6.41 -14.92
N ARG A 228 -6.97 7.69 -14.71
CA ARG A 228 -5.62 8.22 -14.44
C ARG A 228 -5.64 8.96 -13.12
N ASP A 229 -4.80 8.55 -12.19
CA ASP A 229 -4.58 9.23 -10.92
C ASP A 229 -3.33 10.11 -10.99
N SER A 230 -3.47 11.38 -10.58
CA SER A 230 -2.37 12.33 -10.46
C SER A 230 -2.33 12.86 -9.03
N ILE A 231 -1.19 12.77 -8.37
CA ILE A 231 -1.00 13.35 -7.03
C ILE A 231 -0.63 14.82 -7.22
N ILE A 232 -1.47 15.71 -6.71
CA ILE A 232 -1.29 17.16 -6.78
C ILE A 232 -0.84 17.66 -5.41
N SER A 233 0.40 18.13 -5.31
CA SER A 233 1.01 18.65 -4.08
C SER A 233 0.68 20.13 -3.88
N ILE A 234 -0.60 20.42 -3.69
CA ILE A 234 -1.13 21.74 -3.38
C ILE A 234 -1.94 21.62 -2.09
N PRO A 235 -1.73 22.51 -1.10
CA PRO A 235 -2.40 22.42 0.18
C PRO A 235 -3.89 22.79 0.08
N ILE A 236 -4.69 22.16 0.95
CA ILE A 236 -6.13 22.35 1.05
C ILE A 236 -6.47 22.99 2.38
N TYR A 237 -7.28 24.05 2.31
CA TYR A 237 -7.71 24.83 3.46
C TYR A 237 -9.23 24.93 3.55
N VAL A 238 -9.74 24.99 4.78
CA VAL A 238 -11.10 25.42 5.11
C VAL A 238 -10.98 26.66 5.96
N LYS A 239 -11.45 27.80 5.46
CA LYS A 239 -11.40 29.12 6.14
C LYS A 239 -10.02 29.43 6.76
N GLY A 240 -8.95 29.21 6.01
CA GLY A 240 -7.56 29.47 6.42
C GLY A 240 -6.90 28.37 7.27
N GLN A 241 -7.65 27.39 7.78
CA GLN A 241 -7.09 26.23 8.46
C GLN A 241 -6.65 25.19 7.43
N LYS A 242 -5.37 24.80 7.46
CA LYS A 242 -4.82 23.77 6.59
C LYS A 242 -5.20 22.38 7.08
N PHE A 243 -5.76 21.56 6.17
CA PHE A 243 -6.11 20.16 6.43
C PHE A 243 -5.18 19.19 5.72
N TYR A 244 -4.87 19.43 4.43
CA TYR A 244 -4.07 18.51 3.63
C TYR A 244 -2.99 19.23 2.86
N ASP A 245 -1.87 18.54 2.58
CA ASP A 245 -0.75 19.04 1.77
C ASP A 245 -0.90 18.69 0.30
N ARG A 246 -1.76 17.73 -0.01
CA ARG A 246 -1.95 17.20 -1.36
C ARG A 246 -3.32 16.52 -1.47
N PHE A 247 -3.75 16.33 -2.72
CA PHE A 247 -4.90 15.52 -3.07
C PHE A 247 -4.59 14.65 -4.30
N THR A 248 -5.46 13.68 -4.60
CA THR A 248 -5.39 12.89 -5.82
C THR A 248 -6.45 13.36 -6.79
N LEU A 249 -6.05 13.75 -8.00
CA LEU A 249 -6.94 14.05 -9.10
C LEU A 249 -7.10 12.78 -9.92
N ARG A 250 -8.29 12.19 -9.90
CA ARG A 250 -8.64 11.06 -10.76
C ARG A 250 -9.44 11.55 -11.95
N ASN A 251 -8.89 11.30 -13.12
CA ASN A 251 -9.58 11.54 -14.38
C ASN A 251 -10.09 10.21 -14.93
N THR A 252 -11.37 10.17 -15.29
CA THR A 252 -12.00 9.10 -16.06
C THR A 252 -12.46 9.69 -17.41
N LYS A 253 -13.09 8.89 -18.26
CA LYS A 253 -13.68 9.38 -19.50
C LYS A 253 -14.74 10.47 -19.26
N ASP A 254 -15.59 10.29 -18.25
CA ASP A 254 -16.80 11.09 -18.04
C ASP A 254 -16.69 12.08 -16.88
N GLU A 255 -15.79 11.81 -15.92
CA GLU A 255 -15.70 12.54 -14.66
C GLU A 255 -14.27 12.89 -14.27
N ILE A 256 -14.15 14.00 -13.58
CA ILE A 256 -12.95 14.40 -12.81
C ILE A 256 -13.31 14.28 -11.33
N ILE A 257 -12.50 13.52 -10.58
CA ILE A 257 -12.71 13.26 -9.16
C ILE A 257 -11.53 13.81 -8.38
N TYR A 258 -11.79 14.76 -7.51
CA TYR A 258 -10.84 15.27 -6.52
C TYR A 258 -10.99 14.41 -5.27
N LYS A 259 -10.01 13.53 -5.03
CA LYS A 259 -9.95 12.70 -3.83
C LYS A 259 -9.07 13.36 -2.78
N ILE A 260 -9.69 13.81 -1.70
CA ILE A 260 -9.06 14.46 -0.55
C ILE A 260 -9.02 13.44 0.60
N GLY A 261 -7.85 13.24 1.21
CA GLY A 261 -7.69 12.20 2.23
C GLY A 261 -7.98 10.80 1.70
N LYS A 262 -8.61 9.97 2.51
CA LYS A 262 -9.01 8.60 2.15
C LYS A 262 -10.45 8.53 1.65
N GLY A 263 -11.33 9.30 2.26
CA GLY A 263 -12.77 9.12 2.11
C GLY A 263 -13.56 10.36 1.69
N VAL A 264 -12.94 11.41 1.14
CA VAL A 264 -13.65 12.62 0.69
C VAL A 264 -13.47 12.83 -0.80
N PHE A 265 -14.57 13.09 -1.52
CA PHE A 265 -14.60 13.17 -2.96
C PHE A 265 -15.42 14.37 -3.44
N PHE A 266 -14.86 15.14 -4.38
CA PHE A 266 -15.61 16.09 -5.20
C PHE A 266 -15.60 15.57 -6.63
N ARG A 267 -16.78 15.35 -7.20
CA ARG A 267 -16.97 14.82 -8.56
C ARG A 267 -17.54 15.89 -9.46
N THR A 268 -16.94 16.09 -10.61
CA THR A 268 -17.48 16.96 -11.66
C THR A 268 -17.47 16.24 -12.99
N LYS A 269 -18.49 16.48 -13.82
CA LYS A 269 -18.52 15.93 -15.19
C LYS A 269 -17.55 16.69 -16.08
N CYS A 270 -16.89 16.00 -17.00
CA CYS A 270 -15.98 16.65 -17.95
C CYS A 270 -16.65 17.73 -18.80
N CYS A 271 -17.96 17.59 -19.07
CA CYS A 271 -18.77 18.53 -19.86
C CYS A 271 -19.41 19.67 -19.05
N ASP A 272 -19.45 19.55 -17.72
CA ASP A 272 -20.14 20.51 -16.84
C ASP A 272 -19.24 20.80 -15.62
N LYS A 273 -18.42 21.86 -15.76
CA LYS A 273 -17.50 22.27 -14.71
C LYS A 273 -18.15 23.07 -13.57
N LEU A 274 -19.44 23.40 -13.69
CA LEU A 274 -20.16 24.30 -12.78
C LEU A 274 -20.88 23.55 -11.64
N SER A 275 -21.09 22.24 -11.77
CA SER A 275 -21.74 21.44 -10.72
C SER A 275 -20.77 20.38 -10.17
N ALA A 276 -20.32 20.57 -8.94
CA ALA A 276 -19.53 19.57 -8.22
C ALA A 276 -20.43 18.81 -7.24
N LYS A 277 -20.45 17.48 -7.33
CA LYS A 277 -21.09 16.61 -6.33
C LYS A 277 -20.11 16.31 -5.21
N PHE A 278 -20.48 16.59 -3.98
CA PHE A 278 -19.71 16.28 -2.79
C PHE A 278 -20.16 14.94 -2.20
N GLU A 279 -19.21 14.03 -1.98
CA GLU A 279 -19.45 12.72 -1.41
C GLU A 279 -18.39 12.39 -0.37
N PHE A 280 -18.73 11.59 0.63
CA PHE A 280 -17.75 11.07 1.58
C PHE A 280 -18.09 9.64 2.00
N GLU A 281 -17.04 8.82 2.11
CA GLU A 281 -17.08 7.45 2.61
C GLU A 281 -15.84 7.23 3.47
N PHE A 282 -15.99 7.35 4.79
CA PHE A 282 -14.85 7.32 5.70
C PHE A 282 -14.28 5.92 5.83
N SER A 283 -13.00 5.78 5.53
CA SER A 283 -12.26 4.52 5.57
C SER A 283 -10.84 4.72 6.12
N GLY A 284 -10.15 3.61 6.36
CA GLY A 284 -8.76 3.60 6.82
C GLY A 284 -8.62 3.50 8.33
N ASN A 285 -7.39 3.76 8.80
CA ASN A 285 -7.10 3.76 10.22
C ASN A 285 -7.77 4.93 10.96
N LEU A 286 -7.78 4.88 12.29
CA LEU A 286 -8.43 5.89 13.11
C LEU A 286 -7.92 7.33 12.85
N LYS A 287 -6.62 7.50 12.60
CA LYS A 287 -6.00 8.82 12.36
C LYS A 287 -6.46 9.41 11.02
N GLU A 288 -6.48 8.60 9.97
CA GLU A 288 -6.93 9.00 8.64
C GLU A 288 -8.42 9.32 8.65
N ARG A 289 -9.24 8.41 9.19
CA ARG A 289 -10.69 8.57 9.32
C ARG A 289 -11.06 9.82 10.14
N LEU A 290 -10.41 10.03 11.28
CA LEU A 290 -10.66 11.20 12.12
C LEU A 290 -10.35 12.51 11.37
N LYS A 291 -9.24 12.54 10.63
CA LYS A 291 -8.85 13.70 9.83
C LYS A 291 -9.86 14.01 8.73
N ASP A 292 -10.35 12.98 8.04
CA ASP A 292 -11.36 13.14 7.00
C ASP A 292 -12.70 13.65 7.58
N VAL A 293 -13.13 13.11 8.73
CA VAL A 293 -14.35 13.57 9.42
C VAL A 293 -14.20 15.00 9.94
N GLU A 294 -13.05 15.36 10.52
CA GLU A 294 -12.74 16.74 10.95
C GLU A 294 -12.82 17.73 9.79
N PHE A 295 -12.24 17.35 8.64
CA PHE A 295 -12.30 18.15 7.42
C PHE A 295 -13.74 18.35 6.94
N VAL A 296 -14.52 17.28 6.84
CA VAL A 296 -15.93 17.35 6.39
C VAL A 296 -16.78 18.18 7.36
N CYS A 297 -16.61 17.99 8.67
CA CYS A 297 -17.29 18.81 9.67
C CYS A 297 -16.95 20.30 9.56
N ALA A 298 -15.65 20.63 9.38
CA ALA A 298 -15.20 22.01 9.20
C ALA A 298 -15.77 22.61 7.91
N PHE A 299 -15.71 21.87 6.80
CA PHE A 299 -16.22 22.29 5.51
C PHE A 299 -17.73 22.55 5.55
N LEU A 300 -18.54 21.63 6.08
CA LEU A 300 -19.99 21.76 6.20
C LEU A 300 -20.43 22.85 7.21
N SER A 301 -19.54 23.25 8.12
CA SER A 301 -19.83 24.34 9.07
C SER A 301 -19.47 25.70 8.52
N GLN A 302 -18.43 25.79 7.70
CA GLN A 302 -17.83 27.07 7.29
C GLN A 302 -18.10 27.44 5.83
N GLY A 303 -18.48 26.46 5.00
CA GLY A 303 -18.94 26.66 3.63
C GLY A 303 -17.88 27.02 2.60
N SER A 304 -16.59 27.09 2.98
CA SER A 304 -15.54 27.51 2.04
C SER A 304 -14.45 26.46 1.89
N LEU A 305 -13.95 26.28 0.66
CA LEU A 305 -12.84 25.39 0.32
C LEU A 305 -11.83 26.13 -0.53
N THR A 306 -10.57 26.15 -0.10
CA THR A 306 -9.46 26.77 -0.81
C THR A 306 -8.42 25.72 -1.16
N ILE A 307 -7.97 25.68 -2.41
CA ILE A 307 -6.89 24.83 -2.91
C ILE A 307 -5.73 25.76 -3.33
N GLY A 308 -4.62 25.70 -2.61
CA GLY A 308 -3.52 26.64 -2.79
C GLY A 308 -3.94 28.05 -2.40
N GLU A 309 -3.94 28.94 -3.37
CA GLU A 309 -4.36 30.36 -3.23
C GLU A 309 -5.76 30.61 -3.79
N GLU A 310 -6.38 29.63 -4.45
CA GLU A 310 -7.66 29.78 -5.13
C GLU A 310 -8.81 29.29 -4.25
N VAL A 311 -9.85 30.11 -4.10
CA VAL A 311 -11.12 29.72 -3.49
C VAL A 311 -11.91 28.94 -4.52
N ILE A 312 -12.12 27.65 -4.26
CA ILE A 312 -12.84 26.75 -5.18
C ILE A 312 -14.34 26.73 -4.87
N ILE A 313 -14.68 26.83 -3.60
CA ILE A 313 -16.06 26.87 -3.11
C ILE A 313 -16.11 27.98 -2.07
N ASP A 314 -17.00 28.94 -2.25
CA ASP A 314 -17.19 30.08 -1.35
C ASP A 314 -18.47 29.97 -0.52
N SER A 315 -19.45 29.19 -0.99
CA SER A 315 -20.72 28.93 -0.27
C SER A 315 -21.14 27.46 -0.42
N LEU A 316 -21.80 26.91 0.61
CA LEU A 316 -22.42 25.58 0.56
C LEU A 316 -23.61 25.52 -0.40
N ASP A 317 -24.20 26.67 -0.77
CA ASP A 317 -25.31 26.72 -1.74
C ASP A 317 -24.88 26.23 -3.14
N ASP A 318 -23.58 26.24 -3.42
CA ASP A 318 -22.98 25.71 -4.65
C ASP A 318 -22.89 24.17 -4.67
N ILE A 319 -23.20 23.51 -3.54
CA ILE A 319 -23.11 22.05 -3.39
C ILE A 319 -24.51 21.50 -3.16
N ALA A 320 -25.06 20.90 -4.19
CA ALA A 320 -26.37 20.27 -4.15
C ALA A 320 -26.36 18.96 -3.37
N ASP A 321 -26.43 19.01 -2.04
CA ASP A 321 -26.84 17.83 -1.25
C ASP A 321 -27.53 18.25 0.06
N GLU A 322 -28.85 18.41 0.00
CA GLU A 322 -29.70 18.78 1.13
C GLU A 322 -29.86 17.69 2.20
N ASN A 323 -29.27 16.49 1.99
CA ASN A 323 -29.55 15.31 2.81
C ASN A 323 -28.46 14.94 3.83
N ILE A 324 -27.46 15.79 4.08
CA ILE A 324 -26.38 15.47 5.03
C ILE A 324 -26.84 15.75 6.47
N ASP A 325 -27.01 14.69 7.28
CA ASP A 325 -27.26 14.84 8.72
C ASP A 325 -25.99 15.33 9.45
N LYS A 326 -25.84 16.65 9.52
CA LYS A 326 -24.72 17.31 10.22
C LYS A 326 -24.61 16.86 11.67
N ASN A 327 -25.75 16.65 12.37
CA ASN A 327 -25.73 16.24 13.78
C ASN A 327 -25.16 14.82 13.96
N SER A 328 -25.50 13.91 13.07
CA SER A 328 -24.92 12.57 13.07
C SER A 328 -23.42 12.61 12.83
N LEU A 329 -22.97 13.45 11.89
CA LEU A 329 -21.55 13.61 11.55
C LEU A 329 -20.74 14.18 12.74
N PHE A 330 -21.26 15.21 13.43
CA PHE A 330 -20.62 15.76 14.63
C PHE A 330 -20.57 14.74 15.77
N ARG A 331 -21.62 13.92 15.96
CA ARG A 331 -21.59 12.81 16.92
C ARG A 331 -20.54 11.79 16.57
N HIS A 332 -20.37 11.49 15.28
CA HIS A 332 -19.33 10.58 14.81
C HIS A 332 -17.92 11.15 15.04
N LEU A 333 -17.72 12.46 14.80
CA LEU A 333 -16.46 13.15 15.11
C LEU A 333 -16.08 13.00 16.60
N HIS A 334 -17.01 13.35 17.50
CA HIS A 334 -16.78 13.26 18.94
C HIS A 334 -16.48 11.81 19.36
N TRP A 335 -17.20 10.85 18.78
CA TRP A 335 -16.92 9.43 19.03
C TRP A 335 -15.50 9.02 18.65
N LEU A 336 -15.02 9.39 17.47
CA LEU A 336 -13.66 9.09 17.03
C LEU A 336 -12.60 9.78 17.90
N GLN A 337 -12.89 11.00 18.36
CA GLN A 337 -12.04 11.74 19.31
C GLN A 337 -11.97 11.02 20.67
N ASP A 338 -13.12 10.57 21.20
CA ASP A 338 -13.19 9.77 22.41
C ASP A 338 -12.39 8.46 22.28
N VAL A 339 -12.51 7.74 21.17
CA VAL A 339 -11.74 6.52 20.91
C VAL A 339 -10.24 6.82 20.85
N LYS A 340 -9.83 7.89 20.16
CA LYS A 340 -8.41 8.31 20.12
C LYS A 340 -7.89 8.65 21.53
N GLN A 341 -8.66 9.38 22.30
CA GLN A 341 -8.32 9.72 23.68
C GLN A 341 -8.21 8.48 24.56
N MET A 342 -9.14 7.54 24.42
CA MET A 342 -9.12 6.26 25.13
C MET A 342 -7.86 5.46 24.82
N LEU A 343 -7.51 5.30 23.53
CA LEU A 343 -6.30 4.59 23.10
C LEU A 343 -5.03 5.20 23.69
N ASN A 344 -4.93 6.55 23.73
CA ASN A 344 -3.82 7.24 24.39
C ASN A 344 -3.78 6.95 25.90
N LEU A 345 -4.92 6.96 26.57
CA LEU A 345 -5.03 6.72 28.01
C LEU A 345 -4.65 5.28 28.41
N ILE A 346 -4.81 4.32 27.51
CA ILE A 346 -4.42 2.92 27.73
C ILE A 346 -3.01 2.59 27.24
N SER A 347 -2.23 3.59 26.80
CA SER A 347 -0.86 3.43 26.25
C SER A 347 -0.80 2.55 25.00
N PHE A 348 -1.80 2.62 24.14
CA PHE A 348 -1.80 1.92 22.86
C PHE A 348 -0.78 2.58 21.91
N LYS A 349 0.15 1.81 21.34
CA LYS A 349 1.28 2.33 20.56
C LYS A 349 1.21 2.02 19.06
N GLU A 350 0.35 1.11 18.66
CA GLU A 350 0.23 0.65 17.28
C GLU A 350 -0.72 1.52 16.45
N GLU A 351 -0.79 1.26 15.16
CA GLU A 351 -1.78 1.87 14.29
C GLU A 351 -3.13 1.16 14.45
N PHE A 352 -4.18 1.92 14.77
CA PHE A 352 -5.51 1.36 15.02
C PHE A 352 -6.32 1.32 13.72
N GLU A 353 -6.44 0.15 13.12
CA GLU A 353 -7.18 -0.12 11.89
C GLU A 353 -8.69 -0.09 12.13
N TYR A 354 -9.29 1.10 12.03
CA TYR A 354 -10.70 1.29 12.34
C TYR A 354 -11.63 0.51 11.40
N ASP A 355 -11.23 0.22 10.18
CA ASP A 355 -11.99 -0.59 9.22
C ASP A 355 -12.16 -2.06 9.65
N LYS A 356 -11.32 -2.54 10.57
CA LYS A 356 -11.41 -3.89 11.14
C LYS A 356 -12.33 -3.98 12.35
N VAL A 357 -12.90 -2.86 12.80
CA VAL A 357 -13.77 -2.82 13.98
C VAL A 357 -15.11 -3.49 13.66
N SER A 358 -15.39 -4.59 14.34
CA SER A 358 -16.67 -5.32 14.25
C SER A 358 -17.75 -4.68 15.14
N SER A 359 -19.00 -5.11 14.98
CA SER A 359 -20.09 -4.68 15.86
C SER A 359 -19.91 -5.12 17.33
N GLU A 360 -19.15 -6.19 17.58
CA GLU A 360 -18.80 -6.61 18.94
C GLU A 360 -17.68 -5.74 19.51
N ASP A 361 -16.68 -5.38 18.69
CA ASP A 361 -15.63 -4.45 19.08
C ASP A 361 -16.19 -3.07 19.46
N VAL A 362 -17.22 -2.59 18.77
CA VAL A 362 -17.91 -1.33 19.13
C VAL A 362 -18.44 -1.35 20.55
N LYS A 363 -19.00 -2.48 21.03
CA LYS A 363 -19.45 -2.62 22.42
C LYS A 363 -18.30 -2.45 23.41
N TRP A 364 -17.17 -3.12 23.14
CA TRP A 364 -15.97 -2.96 23.96
C TRP A 364 -15.41 -1.55 23.91
N LEU A 365 -15.36 -0.92 22.74
CA LEU A 365 -14.96 0.48 22.61
C LEU A 365 -15.86 1.41 23.44
N CYS A 366 -17.18 1.22 23.43
CA CYS A 366 -18.10 1.97 24.26
C CYS A 366 -17.80 1.81 25.76
N ILE A 367 -17.58 0.57 26.22
CA ILE A 367 -17.24 0.27 27.60
C ILE A 367 -15.91 0.95 27.99
N LEU A 368 -14.87 0.84 27.17
CA LEU A 368 -13.57 1.42 27.45
C LEU A 368 -13.59 2.95 27.41
N VAL A 369 -14.33 3.55 26.45
CA VAL A 369 -14.53 5.02 26.40
C VAL A 369 -15.29 5.49 27.64
N ASP A 370 -16.35 4.82 28.04
CA ASP A 370 -17.10 5.17 29.26
C ASP A 370 -16.19 5.07 30.51
N CYS A 371 -15.37 4.02 30.60
CA CYS A 371 -14.44 3.84 31.71
C CYS A 371 -13.32 4.87 31.74
N PHE A 372 -12.60 5.08 30.64
CA PHE A 372 -11.35 5.83 30.63
C PHE A 372 -11.51 7.31 30.28
N VAL A 373 -12.46 7.66 29.42
CA VAL A 373 -12.70 9.03 28.97
C VAL A 373 -13.77 9.69 29.83
N ARG A 374 -14.87 9.00 30.09
CA ARG A 374 -16.04 9.55 30.79
C ARG A 374 -16.05 9.24 32.29
N ASN A 375 -15.07 8.43 32.79
CA ASN A 375 -14.93 8.03 34.19
C ASN A 375 -16.18 7.38 34.80
N LYS A 376 -16.89 6.55 34.02
CA LYS A 376 -18.06 5.81 34.47
C LYS A 376 -17.66 4.43 34.98
N ASN A 377 -18.39 3.95 35.98
CA ASN A 377 -18.32 2.53 36.38
C ASN A 377 -19.01 1.67 35.32
N VAL A 378 -18.49 0.49 35.08
CA VAL A 378 -19.02 -0.44 34.08
C VAL A 378 -19.47 -1.74 34.73
N ASN A 379 -20.62 -2.22 34.30
CA ASN A 379 -21.11 -3.55 34.73
C ASN A 379 -20.49 -4.60 33.84
N LEU A 380 -19.42 -5.24 34.32
CA LEU A 380 -18.83 -6.42 33.70
C LEU A 380 -19.11 -7.63 34.56
N VAL A 381 -19.55 -8.68 33.94
CA VAL A 381 -19.63 -9.99 34.62
C VAL A 381 -18.19 -10.51 34.74
N SER A 382 -17.67 -10.54 35.98
CA SER A 382 -16.34 -11.08 36.27
C SER A 382 -16.42 -11.89 37.56
N ASP A 383 -15.79 -13.07 37.54
CA ASP A 383 -15.74 -13.96 38.70
C ASP A 383 -14.75 -13.51 39.80
N GLY A 384 -14.22 -12.31 39.69
CA GLY A 384 -13.30 -11.72 40.67
C GLY A 384 -12.33 -10.67 40.10
N THR A 385 -11.36 -10.25 40.92
CA THR A 385 -10.28 -9.35 40.52
C THR A 385 -9.18 -10.13 39.82
N GLY A 386 -8.79 -9.71 38.60
CA GLY A 386 -7.74 -10.39 37.83
C GLY A 386 -7.34 -9.67 36.55
N LEU A 387 -6.22 -10.13 35.96
CA LEU A 387 -5.80 -9.69 34.64
C LEU A 387 -6.67 -10.35 33.57
N THR A 388 -7.13 -9.55 32.62
CA THR A 388 -7.94 -10.01 31.49
C THR A 388 -7.43 -9.43 30.18
N ASN A 389 -7.69 -10.14 29.08
CA ASN A 389 -7.46 -9.68 27.73
C ASN A 389 -8.79 -9.31 27.08
N ILE A 390 -8.82 -8.15 26.41
CA ILE A 390 -9.92 -7.72 25.55
C ILE A 390 -9.37 -7.62 24.13
N GLN A 391 -10.03 -8.25 23.17
CA GLN A 391 -9.64 -8.19 21.77
C GLN A 391 -10.51 -7.17 21.04
N ILE A 392 -9.88 -6.21 20.30
CA ILE A 392 -10.56 -5.19 19.52
C ILE A 392 -9.79 -4.95 18.22
N ALA A 393 -10.46 -5.03 17.09
CA ALA A 393 -9.88 -4.80 15.75
C ALA A 393 -8.60 -5.61 15.49
N GLY A 394 -8.51 -6.83 16.04
CA GLY A 394 -7.34 -7.70 15.93
C GLY A 394 -6.23 -7.46 16.96
N HIS A 395 -6.34 -6.43 17.81
CA HIS A 395 -5.37 -6.13 18.87
C HIS A 395 -5.83 -6.74 20.22
N ASN A 396 -4.90 -7.34 20.94
CA ASN A 396 -5.13 -7.77 22.32
C ASN A 396 -4.74 -6.62 23.27
N LEU A 397 -5.64 -6.32 24.18
CA LEU A 397 -5.45 -5.28 25.20
C LEU A 397 -5.50 -5.88 26.58
N LYS A 398 -4.49 -5.64 27.41
CA LYS A 398 -4.36 -6.17 28.77
C LYS A 398 -4.86 -5.17 29.79
N PHE A 399 -5.75 -5.61 30.67
CA PHE A 399 -6.31 -4.80 31.75
C PHE A 399 -6.36 -5.58 33.06
N LEU A 400 -6.41 -4.84 34.16
CA LEU A 400 -6.83 -5.37 35.45
C LEU A 400 -8.31 -5.06 35.66
N VAL A 401 -9.13 -6.08 35.79
CA VAL A 401 -10.52 -5.94 36.24
C VAL A 401 -10.54 -6.04 37.77
N LYS A 402 -11.03 -5.01 38.43
CA LYS A 402 -11.16 -4.96 39.89
C LYS A 402 -12.62 -4.98 40.27
N HIS A 403 -13.01 -5.94 41.11
CA HIS A 403 -14.32 -6.01 41.70
C HIS A 403 -14.47 -4.93 42.81
N ILE A 404 -15.53 -4.11 42.76
CA ILE A 404 -15.71 -2.96 43.67
C ILE A 404 -16.78 -3.27 44.74
N SER A 405 -17.84 -4.02 44.42
CA SER A 405 -18.94 -4.26 45.34
C SER A 405 -19.64 -5.59 45.13
N SER A 406 -20.40 -6.03 46.16
CA SER A 406 -21.25 -7.21 46.11
C SER A 406 -22.40 -7.14 45.07
N GLU A 407 -22.62 -5.95 44.45
CA GLU A 407 -23.65 -5.74 43.44
C GLU A 407 -23.14 -5.95 41.98
N GLY A 408 -21.93 -6.53 41.83
CA GLY A 408 -21.38 -6.84 40.48
C GLY A 408 -20.75 -5.67 39.75
N ASN A 409 -20.53 -4.54 40.42
CA ASN A 409 -19.82 -3.41 39.83
C ASN A 409 -18.32 -3.68 39.75
N ASN A 410 -17.78 -3.63 38.53
CA ASN A 410 -16.35 -3.80 38.25
C ASN A 410 -15.74 -2.53 37.67
N THR A 411 -14.47 -2.31 37.93
CA THR A 411 -13.69 -1.25 37.28
C THR A 411 -12.59 -1.86 36.45
N ILE A 412 -12.42 -1.35 35.24
CA ILE A 412 -11.28 -1.66 34.36
C ILE A 412 -10.16 -0.68 34.66
N ILE A 413 -8.98 -1.18 34.94
CA ILE A 413 -7.81 -0.36 35.25
C ILE A 413 -6.68 -0.73 34.29
N THR A 414 -6.01 0.26 33.72
CA THR A 414 -4.77 0.03 32.98
C THR A 414 -3.63 -0.30 33.93
N LEU A 415 -2.70 -1.13 33.47
CA LEU A 415 -1.55 -1.55 34.26
C LEU A 415 -0.73 -0.35 34.79
N ASN A 416 -0.55 0.69 33.95
CA ASN A 416 0.20 1.90 34.27
C ASN A 416 -0.47 2.82 35.31
N LYS A 417 -1.78 2.71 35.54
CA LYS A 417 -2.54 3.50 36.54
C LYS A 417 -2.86 2.75 37.83
N PHE A 418 -2.46 1.49 37.93
CA PHE A 418 -2.70 0.70 39.12
C PHE A 418 -1.89 1.24 40.32
N LYS A 419 -2.56 1.51 41.44
CA LYS A 419 -1.96 2.01 42.69
C LYS A 419 -2.15 1.07 43.88
N GLY A 420 -2.66 -0.15 43.61
CA GLY A 420 -2.90 -1.15 44.65
C GLY A 420 -1.64 -1.94 45.03
N LYS A 421 -1.77 -2.77 46.05
CA LYS A 421 -0.76 -3.77 46.39
C LYS A 421 -1.14 -5.12 45.83
N ILE A 422 -0.17 -5.79 45.24
CA ILE A 422 -0.30 -7.20 44.82
C ILE A 422 0.62 -8.01 45.73
N GLU A 423 0.09 -9.09 46.26
CA GLU A 423 0.83 -9.96 47.17
C GLU A 423 0.91 -11.37 46.61
N ARG A 424 2.05 -12.00 46.76
CA ARG A 424 2.30 -13.39 46.38
C ARG A 424 2.78 -14.17 47.61
N LYS A 425 2.23 -15.37 47.75
CA LYS A 425 2.62 -16.26 48.84
C LYS A 425 3.97 -16.91 48.52
N GLY A 426 4.94 -16.74 49.38
CA GLY A 426 6.26 -17.38 49.31
C GLY A 426 6.19 -18.87 49.71
N LYS A 427 7.29 -19.59 49.51
CA LYS A 427 7.44 -20.99 49.91
C LYS A 427 7.35 -21.15 51.44
N ASP A 428 7.67 -20.12 52.20
CA ASP A 428 7.57 -20.02 53.66
C ASP A 428 6.12 -19.74 54.15
N GLY A 429 5.17 -19.62 53.25
CA GLY A 429 3.78 -19.32 53.54
C GLY A 429 3.45 -17.87 53.78
N LYS A 430 4.44 -16.96 53.80
CA LYS A 430 4.25 -15.52 54.02
C LYS A 430 3.86 -14.82 52.71
N LEU A 431 3.17 -13.68 52.84
CA LEU A 431 2.80 -12.84 51.72
C LEU A 431 3.90 -11.78 51.46
N TYR A 432 4.31 -11.66 50.22
CA TYR A 432 5.31 -10.71 49.76
C TYR A 432 4.70 -9.82 48.69
N GLN A 433 4.94 -8.52 48.81
CA GLN A 433 4.49 -7.55 47.82
C GLN A 433 5.28 -7.75 46.53
N VAL A 434 4.56 -7.76 45.39
CA VAL A 434 5.14 -7.85 44.02
C VAL A 434 4.53 -6.77 43.13
N SER A 435 5.16 -6.51 41.98
CA SER A 435 4.63 -5.59 40.99
C SER A 435 3.49 -6.28 40.21
N LEU A 436 2.47 -5.51 39.80
CA LEU A 436 1.45 -6.01 38.88
C LEU A 436 2.07 -6.50 37.57
N TYR A 437 3.11 -5.83 37.09
CA TYR A 437 3.84 -6.21 35.88
C TYR A 437 4.55 -7.57 36.01
N SER A 438 4.92 -8.00 37.22
CA SER A 438 5.51 -9.32 37.42
C SER A 438 4.51 -10.47 37.20
N LEU A 439 3.22 -10.19 36.98
CA LEU A 439 2.23 -11.18 36.58
C LEU A 439 2.16 -11.40 35.06
N LEU A 440 2.81 -10.52 34.29
CA LEU A 440 2.85 -10.66 32.84
C LEU A 440 3.75 -11.82 32.43
N THR A 441 3.43 -12.37 31.29
CA THR A 441 4.12 -13.51 30.67
C THR A 441 4.72 -13.11 29.33
N LYS A 442 5.61 -13.94 28.78
CA LYS A 442 6.15 -13.80 27.42
C LYS A 442 5.02 -13.59 26.39
N ALA A 443 3.91 -14.33 26.48
CA ALA A 443 2.79 -14.22 25.56
C ALA A 443 2.15 -12.81 25.59
N ASP A 444 2.08 -12.18 26.77
CA ASP A 444 1.55 -10.83 26.90
C ASP A 444 2.41 -9.80 26.16
N PHE A 445 3.74 -9.89 26.27
CA PHE A 445 4.67 -9.01 25.55
C PHE A 445 4.63 -9.22 24.03
N LEU A 446 4.33 -10.42 23.57
CA LEU A 446 4.19 -10.72 22.14
C LEU A 446 2.88 -10.22 21.55
N THR A 447 1.79 -10.29 22.30
CA THR A 447 0.45 -10.14 21.72
C THR A 447 -0.29 -8.88 22.16
N CYS A 448 0.06 -8.29 23.31
CA CYS A 448 -0.69 -7.15 23.83
C CYS A 448 -0.12 -5.81 23.35
N SER A 449 -0.99 -4.99 22.78
CA SER A 449 -0.65 -3.70 22.16
C SER A 449 -0.62 -2.51 23.14
N ASN A 450 -0.94 -2.72 24.41
CA ASN A 450 -1.06 -1.65 25.41
C ASN A 450 -0.18 -1.84 26.66
N ILE A 451 0.90 -2.62 26.57
CA ILE A 451 1.88 -2.74 27.65
C ILE A 451 2.83 -1.55 27.61
N ASP A 452 2.82 -0.77 28.69
CA ASP A 452 3.67 0.39 28.89
C ASP A 452 4.93 -0.01 29.68
N CYS A 453 6.04 -0.18 28.96
CA CYS A 453 7.29 -0.64 29.57
C CYS A 453 8.02 0.46 30.37
N ASP A 454 7.82 1.74 30.06
CA ASP A 454 8.33 2.83 30.88
C ASP A 454 7.62 2.87 32.24
N ALA A 455 6.29 2.66 32.23
CA ALA A 455 5.51 2.51 33.45
C ALA A 455 5.87 1.22 34.22
N LEU A 456 6.19 0.14 33.51
CA LEU A 456 6.66 -1.12 34.09
C LEU A 456 7.88 -0.86 34.99
N LEU A 457 8.94 -0.28 34.48
CA LEU A 457 10.17 -0.03 35.23
C LEU A 457 9.91 0.93 36.43
N LYS A 458 9.15 2.02 36.18
CA LYS A 458 8.83 3.01 37.21
C LYS A 458 8.02 2.42 38.38
N GLN A 459 6.98 1.65 38.11
CA GLN A 459 6.14 1.05 39.16
C GLN A 459 6.85 -0.11 39.85
N THR A 460 7.61 -0.89 39.11
CA THR A 460 8.38 -2.01 39.65
C THR A 460 9.42 -1.54 40.69
N LYS A 461 10.10 -0.39 40.45
CA LYS A 461 11.03 0.21 41.40
C LYS A 461 10.38 0.74 42.68
N GLN A 462 9.07 0.92 42.73
CA GLN A 462 8.34 1.38 43.92
C GLN A 462 7.98 0.24 44.87
N VAL A 463 8.11 -1.01 44.46
CA VAL A 463 7.80 -2.18 45.28
C VAL A 463 9.01 -2.54 46.16
N PRO A 464 8.83 -2.75 47.47
CA PRO A 464 9.92 -3.21 48.34
C PRO A 464 10.52 -4.52 47.85
N ILE A 465 11.85 -4.54 47.72
CA ILE A 465 12.55 -5.72 47.22
C ILE A 465 12.57 -6.79 48.29
N SER A 466 12.10 -7.98 47.93
CA SER A 466 12.17 -9.20 48.73
C SER A 466 12.76 -10.32 47.88
N ASN A 467 13.21 -11.40 48.51
CA ASN A 467 13.68 -12.58 47.74
C ASN A 467 12.64 -13.09 46.75
N VAL A 468 11.36 -13.19 47.13
CA VAL A 468 10.29 -13.62 46.23
C VAL A 468 10.14 -12.67 45.06
N PHE A 469 10.13 -11.35 45.32
CA PHE A 469 9.96 -10.38 44.26
C PHE A 469 11.18 -10.31 43.32
N ALA A 470 12.38 -10.43 43.83
CA ALA A 470 13.61 -10.45 43.04
C ALA A 470 13.60 -11.58 41.99
N TRP A 471 13.18 -12.80 42.38
CA TRP A 471 13.06 -13.91 41.42
C TRP A 471 11.92 -13.72 40.41
N GLU A 472 10.82 -13.07 40.80
CA GLU A 472 9.77 -12.66 39.84
C GLU A 472 10.27 -11.61 38.84
N LEU A 473 11.15 -10.68 39.26
CA LEU A 473 11.80 -9.72 38.35
C LEU A 473 12.72 -10.43 37.36
N ASN A 474 13.50 -11.40 37.85
CA ASN A 474 14.36 -12.19 36.96
C ASN A 474 13.55 -12.97 35.92
N ARG A 475 12.44 -13.59 36.33
CA ARG A 475 11.51 -14.26 35.41
C ARG A 475 10.92 -13.27 34.40
N LEU A 476 10.44 -12.12 34.85
CA LEU A 476 9.89 -11.08 33.98
C LEU A 476 10.91 -10.61 32.92
N LEU A 477 12.16 -10.39 33.33
CA LEU A 477 13.26 -10.03 32.43
C LEU A 477 13.45 -11.09 31.33
N LEU A 478 13.51 -12.37 31.73
CA LEU A 478 13.68 -13.48 30.79
C LEU A 478 12.47 -13.66 29.85
N ASP A 479 11.26 -13.36 30.32
CA ASP A 479 10.04 -13.37 29.49
C ASP A 479 10.08 -12.25 28.43
N ILE A 480 10.53 -11.04 28.79
CA ILE A 480 10.70 -9.92 27.83
C ILE A 480 11.76 -10.29 26.78
N VAL A 481 12.91 -10.83 27.20
CA VAL A 481 13.98 -11.25 26.27
C VAL A 481 13.50 -12.36 25.33
N SER A 482 12.76 -13.33 25.86
CA SER A 482 12.17 -14.42 25.08
C SER A 482 11.12 -13.95 24.09
N ALA A 483 10.35 -12.92 24.45
CA ALA A 483 9.39 -12.29 23.53
C ALA A 483 10.12 -11.57 22.38
N TRP A 484 11.18 -10.83 22.69
CA TRP A 484 12.01 -10.20 21.66
C TRP A 484 12.67 -11.25 20.73
N ASP A 485 13.12 -12.38 21.27
CA ASP A 485 13.73 -13.45 20.46
C ASP A 485 12.75 -14.01 19.38
N GLU A 486 11.44 -13.93 19.60
CA GLU A 486 10.41 -14.32 18.63
C GLU A 486 9.96 -13.16 17.72
N ALA A 487 9.99 -11.92 18.20
CA ALA A 487 9.56 -10.72 17.48
C ALA A 487 10.70 -9.69 17.46
N SER A 488 11.80 -10.03 16.77
CA SER A 488 13.05 -9.24 16.79
C SER A 488 12.96 -7.85 16.14
N GLU A 489 11.90 -7.56 15.41
CA GLU A 489 11.58 -6.21 14.91
C GLU A 489 11.13 -5.24 16.02
N ARG A 490 10.73 -5.76 17.17
CA ARG A 490 10.32 -4.96 18.35
C ARG A 490 11.52 -4.52 19.20
N ASN A 491 12.30 -3.58 18.67
CA ASN A 491 13.49 -3.06 19.35
C ASN A 491 13.19 -2.41 20.72
N ASP A 492 11.95 -1.91 20.91
CA ASP A 492 11.47 -1.38 22.19
C ASP A 492 11.62 -2.39 23.34
N LEU A 493 11.24 -3.66 23.12
CA LEU A 493 11.34 -4.71 24.14
C LEU A 493 12.78 -4.97 24.59
N LEU A 494 13.75 -4.92 23.68
CA LEU A 494 15.15 -5.17 24.03
C LEU A 494 15.76 -4.00 24.81
N GLU A 495 15.35 -2.76 24.49
CA GLU A 495 15.78 -1.57 25.25
C GLU A 495 15.22 -1.58 26.67
N ASP A 496 13.97 -1.95 26.83
CA ASP A 496 13.32 -2.01 28.14
C ASP A 496 13.86 -3.19 28.98
N ALA A 497 14.14 -4.34 28.34
CA ALA A 497 14.85 -5.44 28.98
C ALA A 497 16.24 -5.01 29.48
N LEU A 498 16.98 -4.19 28.70
CA LEU A 498 18.29 -3.70 29.10
C LEU A 498 18.21 -2.80 30.34
N LYS A 499 17.29 -1.83 30.35
CA LYS A 499 17.05 -0.94 31.52
C LYS A 499 16.68 -1.74 32.77
N LEU A 500 15.83 -2.77 32.61
CA LEU A 500 15.42 -3.64 33.71
C LEU A 500 16.60 -4.50 34.21
N ALA A 501 17.39 -5.08 33.31
CA ALA A 501 18.57 -5.88 33.66
C ALA A 501 19.65 -5.06 34.35
N GLU A 502 19.89 -3.83 33.88
CA GLU A 502 20.83 -2.89 34.50
C GLU A 502 20.41 -2.54 35.92
N TRP A 503 19.14 -2.25 36.16
CA TRP A 503 18.62 -2.01 37.48
C TRP A 503 18.74 -3.24 38.39
N ILE A 504 18.36 -4.44 37.91
CA ILE A 504 18.48 -5.69 38.66
C ILE A 504 19.93 -5.95 39.05
N ARG A 505 20.89 -5.77 38.14
CA ARG A 505 22.30 -6.00 38.38
C ARG A 505 22.90 -5.06 39.44
N ASN A 506 22.44 -3.81 39.45
CA ASN A 506 23.04 -2.76 40.30
C ASN A 506 22.34 -2.58 41.67
N GLU A 507 21.06 -2.91 41.78
CA GLU A 507 20.24 -2.52 42.94
C GLU A 507 19.44 -3.69 43.58
N VAL A 508 19.49 -4.93 43.02
CA VAL A 508 18.72 -6.04 43.54
C VAL A 508 19.62 -7.14 44.13
N ASP A 509 19.94 -7.02 45.43
CA ASP A 509 20.89 -7.93 46.09
C ASP A 509 20.44 -9.37 46.28
N PHE A 510 19.14 -9.68 46.12
CA PHE A 510 18.59 -11.03 46.30
C PHE A 510 18.81 -11.96 45.11
N ILE A 511 19.29 -11.43 43.97
CA ILE A 511 19.70 -12.24 42.81
C ILE A 511 21.21 -12.38 42.86
N PRO A 512 21.77 -13.61 42.79
CA PRO A 512 23.19 -13.81 42.69
C PRO A 512 23.81 -12.96 41.58
N LYS A 513 24.96 -12.35 41.84
CA LYS A 513 25.59 -11.38 40.94
C LYS A 513 25.98 -12.00 39.60
N GLU A 514 26.39 -13.27 39.63
CA GLU A 514 26.68 -14.05 38.42
C GLU A 514 25.44 -14.17 37.52
N ILE A 515 24.25 -14.46 38.07
CA ILE A 515 23.00 -14.55 37.31
C ILE A 515 22.59 -13.22 36.71
N SER A 516 22.64 -12.13 37.51
CA SER A 516 22.28 -10.79 37.04
C SER A 516 23.23 -10.30 35.96
N THR A 517 24.54 -10.58 36.08
CA THR A 517 25.58 -10.24 35.11
C THR A 517 25.38 -11.01 33.81
N LEU A 518 25.13 -12.32 33.86
CA LEU A 518 24.88 -13.15 32.69
C LEU A 518 23.60 -12.71 31.95
N ASN A 519 22.54 -12.36 32.69
CA ASN A 519 21.30 -11.86 32.12
C ASN A 519 21.48 -10.49 31.47
N PHE A 520 22.29 -9.60 32.03
CA PHE A 520 22.63 -8.33 31.43
C PHE A 520 23.41 -8.54 30.12
N TYR A 521 24.48 -9.34 30.12
CA TYR A 521 25.30 -9.54 28.93
C TYR A 521 24.60 -10.32 27.81
N GLN A 522 23.68 -11.22 28.12
CA GLN A 522 22.87 -11.85 27.04
C GLN A 522 22.01 -10.85 26.30
N ILE A 523 21.56 -9.75 26.94
CA ILE A 523 20.81 -8.69 26.30
C ILE A 523 21.73 -7.79 25.49
N VAL A 524 22.89 -7.39 26.05
CA VAL A 524 23.91 -6.61 25.34
C VAL A 524 24.34 -7.33 24.04
N LYS A 525 24.59 -8.63 24.13
CA LYS A 525 25.02 -9.46 22.98
C LYS A 525 23.97 -9.60 21.88
N ARG A 526 22.69 -9.39 22.19
CA ARG A 526 21.62 -9.31 21.17
C ARG A 526 21.63 -7.99 20.39
N ARG A 527 22.22 -6.94 20.98
CA ARG A 527 22.33 -5.60 20.35
C ARG A 527 23.63 -5.43 19.57
N ARG A 528 24.74 -5.94 20.13
CA ARG A 528 26.09 -5.85 19.58
C ARG A 528 27.00 -6.93 20.16
N GLU A 529 28.13 -7.17 19.55
CA GLU A 529 29.16 -8.01 20.16
C GLU A 529 29.69 -7.37 21.46
N LEU A 530 30.07 -8.22 22.39
CA LEU A 530 30.66 -7.79 23.66
C LEU A 530 32.07 -7.22 23.41
N ASN A 531 32.40 -6.14 24.12
CA ASN A 531 33.72 -5.54 24.06
C ASN A 531 34.72 -6.28 24.99
N ASP A 532 36.00 -5.88 24.94
CA ASP A 532 37.06 -6.56 25.68
C ASP A 532 36.86 -6.49 27.22
N ALA A 533 36.34 -5.38 27.73
CA ALA A 533 36.08 -5.24 29.17
C ALA A 533 34.92 -6.15 29.62
N GLU A 534 33.87 -6.28 28.81
CA GLU A 534 32.72 -7.16 29.04
C GLU A 534 33.12 -8.63 28.97
N ASN A 535 33.97 -8.97 28.01
CA ASN A 535 34.55 -10.32 27.89
C ASN A 535 35.44 -10.62 29.09
N ALA A 536 36.28 -9.67 29.55
CA ALA A 536 37.15 -9.84 30.72
C ALA A 536 36.31 -10.07 32.00
N GLU A 537 35.20 -9.39 32.19
CA GLU A 537 34.30 -9.64 33.33
C GLU A 537 33.68 -11.05 33.28
N LEU A 538 33.31 -11.56 32.11
CA LEU A 538 32.82 -12.93 31.96
C LEU A 538 33.93 -13.97 32.25
N LEU A 539 35.16 -13.70 31.84
CA LEU A 539 36.32 -14.57 32.15
C LEU A 539 36.60 -14.55 33.68
N GLN A 540 36.57 -13.38 34.30
CA GLN A 540 36.74 -13.29 35.75
C GLN A 540 35.63 -14.05 36.51
N LEU A 541 34.40 -14.08 35.97
CA LEU A 541 33.31 -14.88 36.55
C LEU A 541 33.63 -16.38 36.46
N LEU A 542 34.28 -16.85 35.39
CA LEU A 542 34.67 -18.25 35.21
C LEU A 542 35.83 -18.67 36.10
N ASP A 543 36.59 -17.72 36.69
CA ASP A 543 37.68 -18.04 37.63
C ASP A 543 37.16 -18.39 39.04
N ASP A 544 35.85 -18.18 39.30
CA ASP A 544 35.21 -18.55 40.56
C ASP A 544 35.02 -20.08 40.65
N PRO A 545 35.68 -20.77 41.59
CA PRO A 545 35.62 -22.22 41.74
C PRO A 545 34.22 -22.72 42.15
N ASP A 546 33.40 -21.87 42.75
CA ASP A 546 32.06 -22.18 43.24
C ASP A 546 31.00 -21.87 42.21
N LEU A 547 31.36 -21.40 41.01
CA LEU A 547 30.40 -21.10 39.93
C LEU A 547 29.70 -22.37 39.48
N THR A 548 28.37 -22.30 39.49
CA THR A 548 27.51 -23.43 39.12
C THR A 548 27.66 -23.83 37.64
N PRO A 549 27.49 -25.12 37.27
CA PRO A 549 27.67 -25.59 35.89
C PRO A 549 26.79 -24.86 34.85
N ASP A 550 25.62 -24.42 35.24
CA ASP A 550 24.69 -23.66 34.40
C ASP A 550 25.18 -22.22 34.14
N CYS A 551 25.71 -21.55 35.16
CA CYS A 551 26.34 -20.24 35.02
C CYS A 551 27.63 -20.33 34.20
N CYS A 552 28.46 -21.36 34.40
CA CYS A 552 29.62 -21.66 33.55
C CYS A 552 29.21 -21.82 32.09
N MET A 553 28.17 -22.63 31.83
CA MET A 553 27.66 -22.85 30.48
C MET A 553 27.25 -21.51 29.83
N ALA A 554 26.48 -20.68 30.56
CA ALA A 554 25.98 -19.40 30.08
C ALA A 554 27.13 -18.42 29.75
N ALA A 555 28.15 -18.32 30.63
CA ALA A 555 29.32 -17.48 30.37
C ALA A 555 30.08 -17.92 29.11
N HIS A 556 30.34 -19.23 28.94
CA HIS A 556 30.97 -19.75 27.74
C HIS A 556 30.16 -19.53 26.47
N LEU A 557 28.82 -19.61 26.53
CA LEU A 557 27.94 -19.25 25.39
C LEU A 557 28.09 -17.79 24.99
N LEU A 558 28.17 -16.89 25.97
CA LEU A 558 28.35 -15.46 25.71
C LEU A 558 29.74 -15.15 25.15
N LEU A 559 30.76 -15.84 25.58
CA LEU A 559 32.13 -15.75 25.02
C LEU A 559 32.29 -16.44 23.65
N GLY A 560 31.25 -17.18 23.19
CA GLY A 560 31.33 -17.94 21.92
C GLY A 560 32.12 -19.26 22.01
N GLU A 561 32.45 -19.72 23.21
CA GLU A 561 33.22 -20.92 23.50
C GLU A 561 32.36 -22.18 23.57
N HIS A 562 31.79 -22.58 22.44
CA HIS A 562 30.77 -23.65 22.35
C HIS A 562 31.21 -25.00 22.89
N HIS A 563 32.51 -25.36 22.78
CA HIS A 563 33.01 -26.61 23.31
C HIS A 563 33.00 -26.63 24.85
N SER A 564 33.46 -25.53 25.47
CA SER A 564 33.44 -25.38 26.94
C SER A 564 32.00 -25.35 27.47
N ALA A 565 31.10 -24.60 26.80
CA ALA A 565 29.68 -24.56 27.13
C ALA A 565 29.05 -25.97 27.12
N ARG A 566 29.38 -26.80 26.11
CA ARG A 566 28.88 -28.18 26.00
C ARG A 566 29.36 -29.07 27.15
N ARG A 567 30.63 -28.93 27.58
CA ARG A 567 31.15 -29.65 28.74
C ARG A 567 30.41 -29.30 30.02
N CYS A 568 30.10 -28.02 30.22
CA CYS A 568 29.34 -27.56 31.38
C CYS A 568 27.87 -28.06 31.31
N PHE A 569 27.24 -28.04 30.14
CA PHE A 569 25.88 -28.53 29.92
C PHE A 569 25.73 -30.03 30.25
N CYS A 570 26.73 -30.84 29.91
CA CYS A 570 26.73 -32.28 30.23
C CYS A 570 26.86 -32.59 31.72
N LYS A 571 27.23 -31.62 32.57
CA LYS A 571 27.23 -31.76 34.03
C LYS A 571 25.86 -31.49 34.66
N LEU A 572 24.88 -30.95 33.93
CA LEU A 572 23.54 -30.72 34.39
C LEU A 572 22.70 -31.98 34.36
N THR A 573 21.71 -32.07 35.27
CA THR A 573 20.75 -33.19 35.23
C THR A 573 19.88 -33.11 33.95
N PRO A 574 19.29 -34.22 33.48
CA PRO A 574 18.40 -34.22 32.31
C PRO A 574 17.26 -33.18 32.43
N GLU A 575 16.67 -33.02 33.63
CA GLU A 575 15.61 -32.05 33.88
C GLU A 575 16.12 -30.60 33.74
N GLN A 576 17.33 -30.31 34.25
CA GLN A 576 17.97 -29.02 34.11
C GLN A 576 18.30 -28.74 32.63
N GLN A 577 18.82 -29.74 31.91
CA GLN A 577 19.13 -29.58 30.47
C GLN A 577 17.88 -29.21 29.68
N GLU A 578 16.73 -29.85 29.93
CA GLU A 578 15.47 -29.53 29.26
C GLU A 578 14.95 -28.14 29.67
N ALA A 579 15.13 -27.72 30.93
CA ALA A 579 14.76 -26.39 31.37
C ALA A 579 15.60 -25.29 30.67
N TYR A 580 16.93 -25.49 30.56
CA TYR A 580 17.83 -24.52 29.92
C TYR A 580 17.64 -24.42 28.41
N LYS A 581 17.23 -25.48 27.71
CA LYS A 581 16.87 -25.42 26.27
C LYS A 581 15.73 -24.44 25.99
N ARG A 582 14.89 -24.16 26.97
CA ARG A 582 13.77 -23.21 26.86
C ARG A 582 14.14 -21.79 27.29
N MET A 583 15.32 -21.58 27.87
CA MET A 583 15.77 -20.25 28.31
C MET A 583 16.38 -19.43 27.18
N PRO A 584 16.24 -18.08 27.21
CA PRO A 584 16.74 -17.22 26.13
C PRO A 584 18.24 -17.33 25.91
N ILE A 585 19.04 -17.67 26.92
CA ILE A 585 20.50 -17.86 26.78
C ILE A 585 20.85 -18.97 25.77
N PHE A 586 19.97 -19.96 25.59
CA PHE A 586 20.19 -21.07 24.67
C PHE A 586 20.17 -20.66 23.18
N ARG A 587 19.70 -19.46 22.84
CA ARG A 587 19.83 -18.86 21.50
C ARG A 587 21.28 -18.82 21.03
N PHE A 588 22.24 -18.65 21.93
CA PHE A 588 23.67 -18.63 21.60
C PHE A 588 24.27 -20.01 21.42
N TRP A 589 23.51 -21.07 21.57
CA TRP A 589 23.95 -22.43 21.37
C TRP A 589 24.13 -22.73 19.86
N LYS A 590 25.37 -22.91 19.41
CA LYS A 590 25.69 -23.38 18.06
C LYS A 590 26.04 -24.86 18.10
N GLY A 591 25.13 -25.74 17.78
CA GLY A 591 25.36 -27.17 17.67
C GLY A 591 24.26 -27.83 16.86
N LYS A 592 24.61 -28.76 15.97
CA LYS A 592 23.64 -29.67 15.40
C LYS A 592 23.07 -30.50 16.56
N ASN A 593 21.74 -30.52 16.70
CA ASN A 593 21.02 -31.44 17.57
C ASN A 593 21.36 -32.89 17.22
#